data_736c5bf9a39672267407850d507e8043
#
_entry.id   736c5bf9a39672267407850d507e8043
#
_cell.length_a   1.000
_cell.length_b   1.000
_cell.length_c   1.000
_cell.angle_alpha   90.00
_cell.angle_beta   90.00
_cell.angle_gamma   90.00
#
_symmetry.space_group_name_H-M   'P 1'
#
loop_
_entity.id
_entity.type
_entity.pdbx_description
1 polymer ?
#
loop_
_entity_poly.entity_id
_entity_poly.type
_entity_poly.pdbx_seq_one_letter_code
_entity_poly.pdbx_strand_id
1 'polypeptide(L)'
;MKLQALIDFMETICPPALAEEWDNVGLLLGSRSARVEKVLTCLTVDRAVVDEAIATEADCVVSHHPFPYHSGKKWTTDTTEGTLLLKLAGAHIAVYSPHTAHDSALFGINRQLAEGLGLVDVKPLYEGKLKATRAMLDGLDESDALFFENDLKGDGATLGTGRIGRFEQPRTLAALVAQVKDMLQIDRALVVGSDEKRVSTVAIGCGAADEFIDEAARKGADAILMGEARFHACEEARARNVGVVLAGHYATERFSSAILAERIARKFPELSVKPSVKESDPIRIV
;
A
#
# COMPACT_ATOMS: atom_id res chain seq x y z
N MET A 1 23.10 -9.64 -6.61
CA MET A 1 23.62 -8.50 -5.80
C MET A 1 23.58 -8.82 -4.30
N LYS A 2 23.98 -7.90 -3.40
CA LYS A 2 23.72 -8.05 -1.95
C LYS A 2 22.33 -7.54 -1.61
N LEU A 3 21.65 -8.18 -0.67
CA LEU A 3 20.32 -7.77 -0.18
C LEU A 3 20.32 -6.32 0.36
N GLN A 4 21.45 -5.86 0.94
CA GLN A 4 21.59 -4.46 1.38
C GLN A 4 21.22 -3.45 0.30
N ALA A 5 21.63 -3.66 -0.95
CA ALA A 5 21.33 -2.70 -2.02
C ALA A 5 19.83 -2.65 -2.37
N LEU A 6 19.11 -3.78 -2.26
CA LEU A 6 17.63 -3.79 -2.38
C LEU A 6 17.01 -3.02 -1.21
N ILE A 7 17.51 -3.26 0.01
CA ILE A 7 17.01 -2.55 1.21
C ILE A 7 17.23 -1.05 1.08
N ASP A 8 18.44 -0.60 0.69
CA ASP A 8 18.75 0.83 0.52
C ASP A 8 17.82 1.49 -0.51
N PHE A 9 17.52 0.78 -1.60
CA PHE A 9 16.55 1.23 -2.59
C PHE A 9 15.13 1.33 -2.00
N MET A 10 14.66 0.30 -1.30
CA MET A 10 13.35 0.28 -0.66
C MET A 10 13.21 1.40 0.36
N GLU A 11 14.23 1.61 1.21
CA GLU A 11 14.26 2.69 2.21
C GLU A 11 14.37 4.09 1.56
N THR A 12 14.83 4.19 0.32
CA THR A 12 14.83 5.44 -0.46
C THR A 12 13.43 5.75 -0.99
N ILE A 13 12.73 4.78 -1.58
CA ILE A 13 11.43 4.99 -2.21
C ILE A 13 10.27 4.94 -1.21
N CYS A 14 10.43 4.21 -0.11
CA CYS A 14 9.50 4.08 1.02
C CYS A 14 10.26 4.31 2.33
N PRO A 15 10.65 5.57 2.64
CA PRO A 15 11.45 5.85 3.83
C PRO A 15 10.78 5.34 5.11
N PRO A 16 11.47 4.56 5.97
CA PRO A 16 10.90 4.05 7.22
C PRO A 16 10.37 5.13 8.16
N ALA A 17 10.87 6.36 8.04
CA ALA A 17 10.37 7.51 8.79
C ALA A 17 8.96 7.98 8.38
N LEU A 18 8.37 7.40 7.32
CA LEU A 18 6.96 7.58 6.94
C LEU A 18 6.05 6.52 7.58
N ALA A 19 6.60 5.48 8.20
CA ALA A 19 5.81 4.45 8.87
C ALA A 19 5.14 4.99 10.14
N GLU A 20 4.00 4.39 10.46
CA GLU A 20 3.32 4.63 11.74
C GLU A 20 4.21 4.13 12.90
N GLU A 21 4.14 4.79 14.06
CA GLU A 21 5.02 4.50 15.20
C GLU A 21 4.89 3.07 15.75
N TRP A 22 3.71 2.48 15.59
CA TRP A 22 3.42 1.10 16.04
C TRP A 22 3.89 0.03 15.05
N ASP A 23 4.30 0.42 13.83
CA ASP A 23 4.50 -0.50 12.72
C ASP A 23 5.86 -1.22 12.77
N ASN A 24 5.90 -2.42 12.18
CA ASN A 24 7.10 -3.27 12.11
C ASN A 24 7.61 -3.33 10.66
N VAL A 25 8.35 -2.29 10.25
CA VAL A 25 8.85 -2.16 8.86
C VAL A 25 10.33 -2.49 8.72
N GLY A 26 10.75 -2.75 7.50
CA GLY A 26 12.15 -2.99 7.13
C GLY A 26 12.50 -4.46 6.89
N LEU A 27 13.75 -4.83 7.13
CA LEU A 27 14.20 -6.23 7.05
C LEU A 27 13.76 -6.99 8.32
N LEU A 28 12.76 -7.86 8.18
CA LEU A 28 12.16 -8.58 9.30
C LEU A 28 12.75 -9.98 9.50
N LEU A 29 13.27 -10.59 8.43
CA LEU A 29 13.95 -11.88 8.45
C LEU A 29 15.13 -11.86 7.46
N GLY A 30 16.26 -12.43 7.83
CA GLY A 30 17.41 -12.63 6.95
C GLY A 30 18.62 -11.79 7.29
N SER A 31 19.57 -11.73 6.37
CA SER A 31 20.86 -11.03 6.52
C SER A 31 21.06 -9.99 5.41
N ARG A 32 21.39 -8.77 5.78
CA ARG A 32 21.73 -7.69 4.82
C ARG A 32 22.90 -8.04 3.88
N SER A 33 23.79 -8.94 4.32
CA SER A 33 24.92 -9.41 3.52
C SER A 33 24.57 -10.59 2.58
N ALA A 34 23.38 -11.17 2.67
CA ALA A 34 22.95 -12.26 1.81
C ALA A 34 22.97 -11.85 0.33
N ARG A 35 23.23 -12.82 -0.55
CA ARG A 35 23.08 -12.63 -2.00
C ARG A 35 21.61 -12.72 -2.36
N VAL A 36 21.17 -11.89 -3.29
CA VAL A 36 19.83 -11.92 -3.85
C VAL A 36 19.89 -11.89 -5.36
N GLU A 37 19.12 -12.78 -5.99
CA GLU A 37 18.93 -12.91 -7.44
C GLU A 37 17.45 -12.99 -7.81
N LYS A 38 16.62 -13.58 -6.92
CA LYS A 38 15.19 -13.78 -7.14
C LYS A 38 14.39 -13.12 -6.01
N VAL A 39 13.47 -12.25 -6.38
CA VAL A 39 12.58 -11.52 -5.45
C VAL A 39 11.13 -11.83 -5.77
N LEU A 40 10.36 -12.19 -4.78
CA LEU A 40 8.89 -12.34 -4.85
C LEU A 40 8.24 -11.16 -4.13
N THR A 41 7.32 -10.44 -4.77
CA THR A 41 6.51 -9.42 -4.09
C THR A 41 5.11 -9.95 -3.79
N CYS A 42 4.52 -9.57 -2.66
CA CYS A 42 3.17 -9.96 -2.28
C CYS A 42 2.53 -8.93 -1.36
N LEU A 43 1.22 -9.03 -1.14
CA LEU A 43 0.53 -8.28 -0.10
C LEU A 43 0.81 -8.91 1.28
N THR A 44 0.53 -10.19 1.43
CA THR A 44 0.60 -10.90 2.71
C THR A 44 1.42 -12.19 2.58
N VAL A 45 2.30 -12.44 3.55
CA VAL A 45 3.04 -13.70 3.64
C VAL A 45 2.13 -14.76 4.28
N ASP A 46 1.38 -15.45 3.45
CA ASP A 46 0.55 -16.59 3.84
C ASP A 46 1.22 -17.94 3.49
N ARG A 47 0.52 -19.05 3.70
CA ARG A 47 1.02 -20.39 3.38
C ARG A 47 1.29 -20.56 1.88
N ALA A 48 0.41 -20.04 1.03
CA ALA A 48 0.53 -20.18 -0.41
C ALA A 48 1.73 -19.40 -0.96
N VAL A 49 1.95 -18.19 -0.45
CA VAL A 49 3.13 -17.34 -0.77
C VAL A 49 4.42 -17.99 -0.27
N VAL A 50 4.45 -18.55 0.94
CA VAL A 50 5.65 -19.24 1.46
C VAL A 50 5.99 -20.47 0.60
N ASP A 51 4.99 -21.27 0.26
CA ASP A 51 5.20 -22.47 -0.57
C ASP A 51 5.62 -22.06 -2.01
N GLU A 52 5.10 -20.95 -2.57
CA GLU A 52 5.53 -20.37 -3.84
C GLU A 52 6.98 -19.86 -3.77
N ALA A 53 7.34 -19.11 -2.73
CA ALA A 53 8.69 -18.58 -2.55
C ALA A 53 9.75 -19.70 -2.50
N ILE A 54 9.44 -20.80 -1.79
CA ILE A 54 10.29 -21.99 -1.72
C ILE A 54 10.37 -22.68 -3.09
N ALA A 55 9.23 -22.89 -3.76
CA ALA A 55 9.18 -23.58 -5.05
C ALA A 55 9.89 -22.82 -6.18
N THR A 56 9.89 -21.49 -6.12
CA THR A 56 10.58 -20.62 -7.09
C THR A 56 12.03 -20.32 -6.70
N GLU A 57 12.47 -20.83 -5.54
CA GLU A 57 13.79 -20.56 -4.97
C GLU A 57 14.03 -19.04 -4.82
N ALA A 58 13.06 -18.32 -4.29
CA ALA A 58 13.21 -16.90 -4.01
C ALA A 58 14.25 -16.68 -2.91
N ASP A 59 15.09 -15.67 -3.05
CA ASP A 59 16.06 -15.27 -2.02
C ASP A 59 15.45 -14.26 -1.03
N CYS A 60 14.43 -13.50 -1.49
CA CYS A 60 13.76 -12.49 -0.68
C CYS A 60 12.28 -12.39 -1.07
N VAL A 61 11.44 -12.28 -0.05
CA VAL A 61 10.05 -11.84 -0.20
C VAL A 61 9.96 -10.38 0.22
N VAL A 62 9.42 -9.53 -0.64
CA VAL A 62 9.03 -8.16 -0.31
C VAL A 62 7.51 -8.15 -0.15
N SER A 63 7.05 -8.16 1.09
CA SER A 63 5.62 -8.15 1.41
C SER A 63 5.17 -6.77 1.83
N HIS A 64 3.94 -6.38 1.47
CA HIS A 64 3.36 -5.17 2.01
C HIS A 64 3.14 -5.31 3.51
N HIS A 65 2.35 -6.28 3.93
CA HIS A 65 2.13 -6.57 5.35
C HIS A 65 3.38 -7.16 6.00
N PRO A 66 3.77 -6.69 7.20
CA PRO A 66 4.94 -7.22 7.89
C PRO A 66 4.75 -8.68 8.29
N PHE A 67 5.83 -9.45 8.15
CA PHE A 67 5.85 -10.83 8.59
C PHE A 67 7.18 -11.17 9.29
N PRO A 68 7.15 -11.47 10.60
CA PRO A 68 5.96 -11.54 11.45
C PRO A 68 5.31 -10.16 11.69
N TYR A 69 3.98 -10.14 11.86
CA TYR A 69 3.25 -8.90 12.09
C TYR A 69 3.59 -8.27 13.44
N HIS A 70 3.73 -9.09 14.47
CA HIS A 70 4.17 -8.66 15.79
C HIS A 70 5.54 -9.24 16.15
N SER A 71 6.34 -8.49 16.90
CA SER A 71 7.57 -9.02 17.49
C SER A 71 7.27 -10.16 18.44
N GLY A 72 7.87 -11.33 18.23
CA GLY A 72 7.67 -12.52 19.04
C GLY A 72 8.87 -12.88 19.89
N LYS A 73 8.63 -13.42 21.11
CA LYS A 73 9.70 -13.94 21.97
C LYS A 73 10.06 -15.40 21.67
N LYS A 74 9.17 -16.13 20.98
CA LYS A 74 9.33 -17.55 20.65
C LYS A 74 8.71 -17.83 19.29
N TRP A 75 9.41 -18.57 18.47
CA TRP A 75 8.96 -19.02 17.16
C TRP A 75 8.98 -20.54 17.14
N THR A 76 7.80 -21.15 17.17
CA THR A 76 7.62 -22.61 17.20
C THR A 76 6.57 -23.01 16.18
N THR A 77 6.52 -24.30 15.85
CA THR A 77 5.50 -24.84 14.94
C THR A 77 4.10 -24.95 15.56
N ASP A 78 3.94 -24.51 16.81
CA ASP A 78 2.63 -24.50 17.49
C ASP A 78 1.69 -23.43 16.94
N THR A 79 2.23 -22.43 16.20
CA THR A 79 1.46 -21.38 15.54
C THR A 79 1.68 -21.41 14.02
N THR A 80 0.69 -20.95 13.26
CA THR A 80 0.81 -20.79 11.80
C THR A 80 1.96 -19.86 11.46
N GLU A 81 2.03 -18.69 12.10
CA GLU A 81 3.07 -17.69 11.88
C GLU A 81 4.47 -18.26 12.16
N GLY A 82 4.66 -18.93 13.31
CA GLY A 82 5.93 -19.58 13.64
C GLY A 82 6.31 -20.68 12.65
N THR A 83 5.34 -21.50 12.20
CA THR A 83 5.57 -22.52 11.17
C THR A 83 6.08 -21.89 9.86
N LEU A 84 5.43 -20.83 9.38
CA LEU A 84 5.80 -20.14 8.15
C LEU A 84 7.15 -19.44 8.28
N LEU A 85 7.41 -18.77 9.41
CA LEU A 85 8.69 -18.12 9.68
C LEU A 85 9.85 -19.13 9.68
N LEU A 86 9.66 -20.29 10.34
CA LEU A 86 10.69 -21.35 10.36
C LEU A 86 10.91 -21.99 8.98
N LYS A 87 9.87 -22.10 8.15
CA LYS A 87 10.02 -22.54 6.75
C LYS A 87 10.87 -21.56 5.94
N LEU A 88 10.56 -20.24 6.01
CA LEU A 88 11.35 -19.21 5.32
C LEU A 88 12.80 -19.17 5.80
N ALA A 89 13.00 -19.20 7.13
CA ALA A 89 14.34 -19.23 7.72
C ALA A 89 15.13 -20.47 7.31
N GLY A 90 14.50 -21.66 7.30
CA GLY A 90 15.10 -22.92 6.87
C GLY A 90 15.45 -22.97 5.36
N ALA A 91 14.68 -22.23 4.55
CA ALA A 91 14.96 -22.05 3.13
C ALA A 91 15.91 -20.86 2.83
N HIS A 92 16.40 -20.17 3.87
CA HIS A 92 17.26 -18.98 3.76
C HIS A 92 16.59 -17.80 3.00
N ILE A 93 15.27 -17.70 3.00
CA ILE A 93 14.53 -16.66 2.32
C ILE A 93 14.38 -15.46 3.27
N ALA A 94 14.83 -14.29 2.83
CA ALA A 94 14.69 -13.05 3.57
C ALA A 94 13.26 -12.48 3.43
N VAL A 95 12.80 -11.68 4.41
CA VAL A 95 11.54 -10.94 4.34
C VAL A 95 11.80 -9.46 4.63
N TYR A 96 11.35 -8.62 3.72
CA TYR A 96 11.34 -7.17 3.87
C TYR A 96 9.90 -6.64 3.73
N SER A 97 9.50 -5.69 4.57
CA SER A 97 8.18 -5.07 4.49
C SER A 97 8.28 -3.55 4.63
N PRO A 98 7.77 -2.76 3.67
CA PRO A 98 7.65 -1.30 3.79
C PRO A 98 6.34 -0.85 4.42
N HIS A 99 5.27 -1.67 4.44
CA HIS A 99 3.93 -1.48 5.01
C HIS A 99 3.45 -0.01 4.98
N THR A 100 3.14 0.59 6.14
CA THR A 100 2.59 1.96 6.23
C THR A 100 3.54 3.04 5.67
N ALA A 101 4.86 2.77 5.61
CA ALA A 101 5.78 3.66 4.91
C ALA A 101 5.52 3.68 3.40
N HIS A 102 5.11 2.55 2.80
CA HIS A 102 4.71 2.48 1.39
C HIS A 102 3.36 3.19 1.17
N ASP A 103 2.39 3.06 2.08
CA ASP A 103 1.11 3.77 1.98
C ASP A 103 1.29 5.28 1.91
N SER A 104 2.28 5.79 2.64
CA SER A 104 2.56 7.20 2.83
C SER A 104 3.61 7.77 1.85
N ALA A 105 4.30 6.91 1.09
CA ALA A 105 5.36 7.29 0.16
C ALA A 105 4.87 8.24 -0.95
N LEU A 106 5.80 8.90 -1.64
CA LEU A 106 5.50 9.82 -2.75
C LEU A 106 4.70 9.11 -3.84
N PHE A 107 5.16 7.93 -4.28
CA PHE A 107 4.44 7.03 -5.19
C PHE A 107 3.99 5.78 -4.41
N GLY A 108 3.25 5.99 -3.32
CA GLY A 108 2.72 4.95 -2.46
C GLY A 108 1.29 4.55 -2.83
N ILE A 109 0.74 3.57 -2.12
CA ILE A 109 -0.57 2.98 -2.43
C ILE A 109 -1.69 4.02 -2.47
N ASN A 110 -1.77 4.87 -1.44
CA ASN A 110 -2.78 5.92 -1.38
C ASN A 110 -2.65 6.93 -2.53
N ARG A 111 -1.42 7.22 -2.99
CA ARG A 111 -1.20 8.09 -4.15
C ARG A 111 -1.63 7.41 -5.44
N GLN A 112 -1.29 6.14 -5.63
CA GLN A 112 -1.69 5.35 -6.80
C GLN A 112 -3.22 5.26 -6.92
N LEU A 113 -3.93 5.08 -5.79
CA LEU A 113 -5.40 5.12 -5.77
C LEU A 113 -5.95 6.49 -6.18
N ALA A 114 -5.34 7.59 -5.71
CA ALA A 114 -5.76 8.94 -6.07
C ALA A 114 -5.59 9.22 -7.57
N GLU A 115 -4.49 8.77 -8.14
CA GLU A 115 -4.20 8.89 -9.57
C GLU A 115 -5.12 8.02 -10.42
N GLY A 116 -5.36 6.78 -10.02
CA GLY A 116 -6.30 5.88 -10.69
C GLY A 116 -7.73 6.43 -10.70
N LEU A 117 -8.11 7.23 -9.69
CA LEU A 117 -9.36 7.97 -9.68
C LEU A 117 -9.33 9.27 -10.50
N GLY A 118 -8.17 9.70 -11.01
CA GLY A 118 -8.02 10.96 -11.72
C GLY A 118 -8.22 12.18 -10.83
N LEU A 119 -7.83 12.10 -9.57
CA LEU A 119 -7.89 13.25 -8.65
C LEU A 119 -6.76 14.23 -8.96
N VAL A 120 -7.07 15.51 -8.89
CA VAL A 120 -6.12 16.62 -8.98
C VAL A 120 -5.91 17.26 -7.62
N ASP A 121 -4.86 18.10 -7.47
CA ASP A 121 -4.47 18.77 -6.23
C ASP A 121 -4.28 17.80 -5.04
N VAL A 122 -3.74 16.62 -5.33
CA VAL A 122 -3.57 15.54 -4.36
C VAL A 122 -2.52 15.93 -3.30
N LYS A 123 -2.92 15.83 -2.04
CA LYS A 123 -2.09 16.14 -0.87
C LYS A 123 -2.23 15.03 0.19
N PRO A 124 -1.30 14.92 1.15
CA PRO A 124 -1.50 14.05 2.31
C PRO A 124 -2.76 14.44 3.11
N LEU A 125 -3.49 13.44 3.57
CA LEU A 125 -4.59 13.67 4.51
C LEU A 125 -4.03 14.11 5.87
N TYR A 126 -2.97 13.46 6.34
CA TYR A 126 -2.16 13.90 7.48
C TYR A 126 -0.76 14.25 7.00
N GLU A 127 -0.37 15.51 7.16
CA GLU A 127 0.95 15.98 6.76
C GLU A 127 2.03 15.50 7.74
N GLY A 128 3.06 14.86 7.20
CA GLY A 128 4.25 14.45 7.94
C GLY A 128 5.34 15.52 7.94
N LYS A 129 6.53 15.14 8.37
CA LYS A 129 7.71 16.03 8.42
C LYS A 129 8.63 15.87 7.21
N LEU A 130 8.54 14.76 6.49
CA LEU A 130 9.38 14.49 5.33
C LEU A 130 8.92 15.25 4.10
N LYS A 131 9.89 15.58 3.26
CA LYS A 131 9.69 16.22 1.96
C LYS A 131 10.02 15.25 0.83
N ALA A 132 9.31 15.41 -0.28
CA ALA A 132 9.59 14.68 -1.51
C ALA A 132 11.00 15.00 -2.02
N THR A 133 11.73 13.98 -2.45
CA THR A 133 13.05 14.12 -3.07
C THR A 133 13.10 13.38 -4.39
N ARG A 134 13.98 13.80 -5.30
CA ARG A 134 14.17 13.13 -6.60
C ARG A 134 14.53 11.64 -6.46
N ALA A 135 15.29 11.28 -5.43
CA ALA A 135 15.66 9.89 -5.18
C ALA A 135 14.44 8.98 -4.93
N MET A 136 13.33 9.53 -4.44
CA MET A 136 12.08 8.79 -4.24
C MET A 136 11.38 8.39 -5.54
N LEU A 137 11.78 8.95 -6.68
CA LEU A 137 11.30 8.58 -8.01
C LEU A 137 12.12 7.47 -8.67
N ASP A 138 13.17 6.99 -8.01
CA ASP A 138 14.05 5.97 -8.56
C ASP A 138 13.25 4.67 -8.91
N GLY A 139 13.56 4.09 -10.06
CA GLY A 139 12.86 2.90 -10.58
C GLY A 139 11.46 3.15 -11.19
N LEU A 140 10.95 4.39 -11.23
CA LEU A 140 9.78 4.74 -12.05
C LEU A 140 10.17 4.81 -13.53
N ASP A 141 9.18 4.69 -14.42
CA ASP A 141 9.41 5.05 -15.83
C ASP A 141 9.43 6.59 -16.02
N GLU A 142 9.84 7.03 -17.21
CA GLU A 142 10.01 8.46 -17.47
C GLU A 142 8.69 9.24 -17.39
N SER A 143 7.56 8.64 -17.79
CA SER A 143 6.26 9.30 -17.76
C SER A 143 5.75 9.46 -16.32
N ASP A 144 5.88 8.42 -15.51
CA ASP A 144 5.54 8.48 -14.08
C ASP A 144 6.46 9.45 -13.33
N ALA A 145 7.78 9.42 -13.60
CA ALA A 145 8.72 10.34 -12.97
C ALA A 145 8.40 11.80 -13.32
N LEU A 146 8.04 12.08 -14.59
CA LEU A 146 7.67 13.42 -15.05
C LEU A 146 6.41 13.94 -14.36
N PHE A 147 5.44 13.08 -14.08
CA PHE A 147 4.22 13.44 -13.36
C PHE A 147 4.51 14.06 -11.98
N PHE A 148 5.54 13.57 -11.30
CA PHE A 148 5.94 14.06 -9.96
C PHE A 148 6.90 15.25 -9.96
N GLU A 149 7.28 15.80 -11.12
CA GLU A 149 8.17 16.97 -11.18
C GLU A 149 7.63 18.19 -10.41
N ASN A 150 6.30 18.34 -10.34
CA ASN A 150 5.68 19.40 -9.56
C ASN A 150 5.83 19.19 -8.05
N ASP A 151 5.80 17.92 -7.58
CA ASP A 151 5.99 17.57 -6.18
C ASP A 151 7.45 17.77 -5.71
N LEU A 152 8.39 17.98 -6.65
CA LEU A 152 9.81 18.21 -6.36
C LEU A 152 10.21 19.68 -6.42
N LYS A 153 9.29 20.61 -6.77
CA LYS A 153 9.61 22.03 -6.87
C LYS A 153 9.84 22.67 -5.49
N GLY A 154 10.78 23.61 -5.44
CA GLY A 154 11.15 24.28 -4.19
C GLY A 154 11.74 23.31 -3.19
N ASP A 155 11.21 23.32 -1.95
CA ASP A 155 11.61 22.41 -0.88
C ASP A 155 11.01 20.99 -0.99
N GLY A 156 10.31 20.71 -2.07
CA GLY A 156 9.55 19.46 -2.28
C GLY A 156 8.21 19.43 -1.53
N ALA A 157 7.25 18.68 -2.06
CA ALA A 157 5.95 18.47 -1.43
C ALA A 157 6.11 17.77 -0.07
N THR A 158 5.25 18.11 0.88
CA THR A 158 5.17 17.40 2.15
C THR A 158 4.60 16.00 1.92
N LEU A 159 5.24 14.99 2.50
CA LEU A 159 4.74 13.61 2.54
C LEU A 159 3.94 13.38 3.81
N GLY A 160 3.16 12.30 3.83
CA GLY A 160 2.37 11.93 5.00
C GLY A 160 1.32 10.88 4.68
N THR A 161 0.45 10.60 5.65
CA THR A 161 -0.46 9.46 5.65
C THR A 161 -1.79 9.79 4.96
N GLY A 162 -2.34 8.82 4.24
CA GLY A 162 -3.55 8.98 3.43
C GLY A 162 -3.37 10.00 2.31
N ARG A 163 -4.42 10.23 1.53
CA ARG A 163 -4.46 11.29 0.51
C ARG A 163 -5.81 11.99 0.53
N ILE A 164 -5.82 13.24 0.08
CA ILE A 164 -7.03 14.00 -0.23
C ILE A 164 -6.79 14.74 -1.54
N GLY A 165 -7.77 14.72 -2.43
CA GLY A 165 -7.72 15.39 -3.72
C GLY A 165 -9.13 15.71 -4.20
N ARG A 166 -9.24 16.35 -5.36
CA ARG A 166 -10.55 16.71 -5.92
C ARG A 166 -10.69 16.24 -7.37
N PHE A 167 -11.92 16.01 -7.76
CA PHE A 167 -12.26 15.88 -9.18
C PHE A 167 -12.32 17.26 -9.85
N GLU A 168 -11.87 17.36 -11.09
CA GLU A 168 -12.06 18.60 -11.88
C GLU A 168 -13.53 18.92 -12.09
N GLN A 169 -14.36 17.89 -12.28
CA GLN A 169 -15.81 17.99 -12.36
C GLN A 169 -16.45 17.12 -11.29
N PRO A 170 -17.30 17.71 -10.43
CA PRO A 170 -18.02 16.95 -9.41
C PRO A 170 -18.85 15.83 -10.02
N ARG A 171 -18.95 14.71 -9.33
CA ARG A 171 -19.73 13.54 -9.74
C ARG A 171 -20.65 13.07 -8.61
N THR A 172 -21.48 12.06 -8.85
CA THR A 172 -22.29 11.44 -7.81
C THR A 172 -21.51 10.38 -7.06
N LEU A 173 -21.92 10.05 -5.85
CA LEU A 173 -21.31 8.92 -5.10
C LEU A 173 -21.46 7.61 -5.87
N ALA A 174 -22.59 7.36 -6.54
CA ALA A 174 -22.77 6.20 -7.40
C ALA A 174 -21.73 6.15 -8.54
N ALA A 175 -21.42 7.30 -9.17
CA ALA A 175 -20.39 7.35 -10.21
C ALA A 175 -18.98 7.10 -9.66
N LEU A 176 -18.66 7.59 -8.44
CA LEU A 176 -17.41 7.26 -7.75
C LEU A 176 -17.33 5.76 -7.47
N VAL A 177 -18.39 5.15 -6.94
CA VAL A 177 -18.44 3.69 -6.67
C VAL A 177 -18.22 2.88 -7.95
N ALA A 178 -18.86 3.27 -9.04
CA ALA A 178 -18.68 2.60 -10.34
C ALA A 178 -17.23 2.68 -10.82
N GLN A 179 -16.61 3.86 -10.71
CA GLN A 179 -15.20 4.03 -11.07
C GLN A 179 -14.25 3.23 -10.17
N VAL A 180 -14.47 3.20 -8.84
CA VAL A 180 -13.67 2.39 -7.91
C VAL A 180 -13.75 0.91 -8.28
N LYS A 181 -14.96 0.42 -8.57
CA LYS A 181 -15.17 -0.98 -8.97
C LYS A 181 -14.42 -1.33 -10.25
N ASP A 182 -14.49 -0.47 -11.25
CA ASP A 182 -13.78 -0.66 -12.53
C ASP A 182 -12.26 -0.59 -12.33
N MET A 183 -11.76 0.42 -11.62
CA MET A 183 -10.33 0.60 -11.35
C MET A 183 -9.71 -0.58 -10.59
N LEU A 184 -10.39 -1.07 -9.54
CA LEU A 184 -9.90 -2.15 -8.70
C LEU A 184 -10.32 -3.55 -9.19
N GLN A 185 -11.08 -3.63 -10.28
CA GLN A 185 -11.59 -4.88 -10.87
C GLN A 185 -12.37 -5.72 -9.84
N ILE A 186 -13.30 -5.06 -9.12
CA ILE A 186 -14.15 -5.69 -8.12
C ILE A 186 -15.63 -5.60 -8.50
N ASP A 187 -16.41 -6.60 -8.15
CA ASP A 187 -17.84 -6.65 -8.47
C ASP A 187 -18.68 -5.85 -7.49
N ARG A 188 -18.24 -5.68 -6.26
CA ARG A 188 -19.02 -5.11 -5.16
C ARG A 188 -18.18 -4.19 -4.27
N ALA A 189 -18.82 -3.18 -3.72
CA ALA A 189 -18.32 -2.33 -2.65
C ALA A 189 -19.43 -2.09 -1.63
N LEU A 190 -19.09 -1.87 -0.35
CA LEU A 190 -20.04 -1.38 0.65
C LEU A 190 -20.02 0.14 0.63
N VAL A 191 -21.18 0.76 0.82
CA VAL A 191 -21.33 2.21 0.65
C VAL A 191 -22.11 2.83 1.81
N VAL A 192 -21.66 3.99 2.28
CA VAL A 192 -22.40 4.86 3.19
C VAL A 192 -22.70 6.16 2.44
N GLY A 193 -23.96 6.57 2.43
CA GLY A 193 -24.43 7.78 1.77
C GLY A 193 -25.41 7.50 0.64
N SER A 194 -26.02 8.57 0.12
CA SER A 194 -26.96 8.48 -1.00
C SER A 194 -26.21 8.42 -2.32
N ASP A 195 -26.69 7.63 -3.28
CA ASP A 195 -26.18 7.54 -4.64
C ASP A 195 -26.08 8.90 -5.33
N GLU A 196 -27.03 9.80 -5.05
CA GLU A 196 -27.10 11.14 -5.63
C GLU A 196 -26.20 12.18 -4.94
N LYS A 197 -25.52 11.79 -3.85
CA LYS A 197 -24.61 12.69 -3.13
C LYS A 197 -23.54 13.22 -4.08
N ARG A 198 -23.42 14.56 -4.16
CA ARG A 198 -22.34 15.19 -4.93
C ARG A 198 -21.01 14.99 -4.25
N VAL A 199 -20.02 14.59 -5.03
CA VAL A 199 -18.65 14.35 -4.60
C VAL A 199 -17.72 15.16 -5.48
N SER A 200 -17.05 16.12 -4.88
CA SER A 200 -15.96 16.92 -5.48
C SER A 200 -14.61 16.53 -4.88
N THR A 201 -14.56 16.41 -3.56
CA THR A 201 -13.33 16.13 -2.79
C THR A 201 -13.40 14.74 -2.21
N VAL A 202 -12.35 13.96 -2.44
CA VAL A 202 -12.24 12.57 -1.99
C VAL A 202 -10.99 12.40 -1.13
N ALA A 203 -11.18 11.84 0.06
CA ALA A 203 -10.10 11.32 0.88
C ALA A 203 -9.85 9.84 0.54
N ILE A 204 -8.64 9.34 0.79
CA ILE A 204 -8.21 7.97 0.50
C ILE A 204 -7.37 7.44 1.66
N GLY A 205 -7.73 6.25 2.12
CA GLY A 205 -6.94 5.42 3.01
C GLY A 205 -7.06 3.97 2.57
N CYS A 206 -5.99 3.34 2.06
CA CYS A 206 -6.00 1.92 1.72
C CYS A 206 -6.16 1.05 2.97
N GLY A 207 -6.54 -0.20 2.81
CA GLY A 207 -6.69 -1.14 3.91
C GLY A 207 -7.73 -0.72 4.95
N ALA A 208 -7.38 -0.83 6.23
CA ALA A 208 -8.19 -0.40 7.36
C ALA A 208 -7.81 1.04 7.74
N ALA A 209 -8.66 2.00 7.43
CA ALA A 209 -8.37 3.43 7.58
C ALA A 209 -9.55 4.22 8.19
N ASP A 210 -10.34 3.58 9.05
CA ASP A 210 -11.52 4.20 9.65
C ASP A 210 -11.19 5.39 10.57
N GLU A 211 -10.00 5.47 11.14
CA GLU A 211 -9.50 6.63 11.86
C GLU A 211 -9.32 7.90 10.99
N PHE A 212 -9.30 7.75 9.67
CA PHE A 212 -9.16 8.89 8.74
C PHE A 212 -10.45 9.68 8.53
N ILE A 213 -11.61 9.14 8.92
CA ILE A 213 -12.93 9.75 8.71
C ILE A 213 -13.01 11.14 9.32
N ASP A 214 -12.52 11.30 10.55
CA ASP A 214 -12.55 12.58 11.26
C ASP A 214 -11.77 13.66 10.53
N GLU A 215 -10.56 13.34 10.09
CA GLU A 215 -9.69 14.27 9.38
C GLU A 215 -10.22 14.55 7.97
N ALA A 216 -10.75 13.54 7.28
CA ALA A 216 -11.40 13.70 5.99
C ALA A 216 -12.56 14.68 6.07
N ALA A 217 -13.44 14.53 7.08
CA ALA A 217 -14.54 15.46 7.33
C ALA A 217 -14.05 16.87 7.66
N ARG A 218 -13.03 17.00 8.51
CA ARG A 218 -12.43 18.28 8.90
C ARG A 218 -11.82 19.04 7.71
N LYS A 219 -11.23 18.29 6.76
CA LYS A 219 -10.65 18.83 5.52
C LYS A 219 -11.68 19.01 4.40
N GLY A 220 -12.95 18.77 4.67
CA GLY A 220 -14.05 19.00 3.73
C GLY A 220 -14.16 17.95 2.62
N ALA A 221 -13.74 16.71 2.89
CA ALA A 221 -13.98 15.62 1.97
C ALA A 221 -15.50 15.31 1.87
N ASP A 222 -16.00 15.19 0.65
CA ASP A 222 -17.37 14.75 0.40
C ASP A 222 -17.52 13.24 0.55
N ALA A 223 -16.42 12.50 0.24
CA ALA A 223 -16.37 11.05 0.36
C ALA A 223 -14.95 10.58 0.75
N ILE A 224 -14.88 9.37 1.28
CA ILE A 224 -13.63 8.65 1.53
C ILE A 224 -13.67 7.26 0.89
N LEU A 225 -12.60 6.90 0.17
CA LEU A 225 -12.32 5.54 -0.30
C LEU A 225 -11.40 4.86 0.70
N MET A 226 -11.78 3.66 1.16
CA MET A 226 -10.94 2.81 2.00
C MET A 226 -11.23 1.33 1.75
N GLY A 227 -10.38 0.45 2.28
CA GLY A 227 -10.59 -1.00 2.18
C GLY A 227 -11.72 -1.47 3.09
N GLU A 228 -11.62 -1.17 4.36
CA GLU A 228 -12.59 -1.56 5.38
C GLU A 228 -12.71 -0.55 6.50
N ALA A 229 -13.82 -0.60 7.23
CA ALA A 229 -14.08 0.23 8.39
C ALA A 229 -15.02 -0.48 9.38
N ARG A 230 -14.90 -0.14 10.66
CA ARG A 230 -15.83 -0.59 11.70
C ARG A 230 -17.20 0.06 11.54
N PHE A 231 -18.25 -0.63 11.96
CA PHE A 231 -19.63 -0.14 11.86
C PHE A 231 -19.82 1.26 12.46
N HIS A 232 -19.30 1.51 13.65
CA HIS A 232 -19.45 2.81 14.32
C HIS A 232 -18.73 3.95 13.57
N ALA A 233 -17.63 3.66 12.89
CA ALA A 233 -16.96 4.64 12.03
C ALA A 233 -17.82 5.01 10.81
N CYS A 234 -18.55 4.04 10.24
CA CYS A 234 -19.54 4.29 9.20
C CYS A 234 -20.70 5.17 9.69
N GLU A 235 -21.18 4.98 10.93
CA GLU A 235 -22.19 5.83 11.55
C GLU A 235 -21.67 7.26 11.77
N GLU A 236 -20.42 7.42 12.19
CA GLU A 236 -19.79 8.73 12.34
C GLU A 236 -19.65 9.44 10.98
N ALA A 237 -19.21 8.75 9.93
CA ALA A 237 -19.15 9.30 8.58
C ALA A 237 -20.53 9.77 8.11
N ARG A 238 -21.58 8.98 8.35
CA ARG A 238 -22.95 9.32 8.03
C ARG A 238 -23.42 10.59 8.78
N ALA A 239 -23.11 10.67 10.06
CA ALA A 239 -23.45 11.84 10.89
C ALA A 239 -22.76 13.12 10.41
N ARG A 240 -21.53 12.99 9.89
CA ARG A 240 -20.77 14.10 9.31
C ARG A 240 -21.07 14.36 7.83
N ASN A 241 -22.02 13.64 7.26
CA ASN A 241 -22.36 13.71 5.84
C ASN A 241 -21.14 13.43 4.91
N VAL A 242 -20.24 12.52 5.29
CA VAL A 242 -19.17 12.00 4.45
C VAL A 242 -19.62 10.69 3.83
N GLY A 243 -19.58 10.57 2.50
CA GLY A 243 -19.80 9.31 1.82
C GLY A 243 -18.63 8.35 2.08
N VAL A 244 -18.90 7.05 2.22
CA VAL A 244 -17.84 6.05 2.38
C VAL A 244 -17.96 5.00 1.29
N VAL A 245 -16.84 4.65 0.67
CA VAL A 245 -16.73 3.53 -0.27
C VAL A 245 -15.73 2.53 0.32
N LEU A 246 -16.22 1.35 0.74
CA LEU A 246 -15.40 0.25 1.25
C LEU A 246 -15.21 -0.76 0.11
N ALA A 247 -14.02 -0.77 -0.45
CA ALA A 247 -13.71 -1.58 -1.64
C ALA A 247 -13.08 -2.94 -1.32
N GLY A 248 -12.81 -3.22 -0.05
CA GLY A 248 -12.09 -4.40 0.43
C GLY A 248 -10.60 -4.12 0.67
N HIS A 249 -10.09 -4.65 1.78
CA HIS A 249 -8.68 -4.49 2.18
C HIS A 249 -7.74 -4.97 1.06
N TYR A 250 -7.88 -6.22 0.67
CA TYR A 250 -7.09 -6.84 -0.40
C TYR A 250 -7.14 -6.04 -1.71
N ALA A 251 -8.32 -5.60 -2.14
CA ALA A 251 -8.48 -4.89 -3.40
C ALA A 251 -7.80 -3.52 -3.42
N THR A 252 -7.81 -2.79 -2.29
CA THR A 252 -7.20 -1.46 -2.20
C THR A 252 -5.67 -1.48 -2.10
N GLU A 253 -5.05 -2.66 -1.92
CA GLU A 253 -3.60 -2.76 -1.70
C GLU A 253 -2.90 -3.73 -2.66
N ARG A 254 -3.55 -4.85 -3.05
CA ARG A 254 -2.93 -5.95 -3.79
C ARG A 254 -2.26 -5.53 -5.10
N PHE A 255 -2.85 -4.60 -5.84
CA PHE A 255 -2.33 -4.15 -7.12
C PHE A 255 -0.93 -3.53 -7.00
N SER A 256 -0.62 -2.91 -5.85
CA SER A 256 0.67 -2.26 -5.61
C SER A 256 1.85 -3.22 -5.59
N SER A 257 1.63 -4.50 -5.26
CA SER A 257 2.69 -5.51 -5.26
C SER A 257 3.25 -5.76 -6.65
N ALA A 258 2.41 -5.73 -7.70
CA ALA A 258 2.86 -5.83 -9.09
C ALA A 258 3.64 -4.58 -9.52
N ILE A 259 3.13 -3.39 -9.19
CA ILE A 259 3.80 -2.11 -9.48
C ILE A 259 5.18 -2.06 -8.78
N LEU A 260 5.25 -2.52 -7.53
CA LEU A 260 6.51 -2.57 -6.79
C LEU A 260 7.50 -3.56 -7.41
N ALA A 261 7.02 -4.73 -7.89
CA ALA A 261 7.84 -5.70 -8.60
C ALA A 261 8.47 -5.08 -9.87
N GLU A 262 7.68 -4.38 -10.68
CA GLU A 262 8.16 -3.69 -11.88
C GLU A 262 9.19 -2.62 -11.53
N ARG A 263 8.94 -1.83 -10.50
CA ARG A 263 9.84 -0.78 -10.04
C ARG A 263 11.19 -1.32 -9.57
N ILE A 264 11.19 -2.43 -8.82
CA ILE A 264 12.41 -3.12 -8.39
C ILE A 264 13.15 -3.68 -9.61
N ALA A 265 12.44 -4.32 -10.56
CA ALA A 265 13.03 -4.89 -11.77
C ALA A 265 13.67 -3.81 -12.68
N ARG A 266 13.05 -2.63 -12.81
CA ARG A 266 13.65 -1.50 -13.54
C ARG A 266 14.93 -1.01 -12.88
N LYS A 267 14.95 -0.92 -11.56
CA LYS A 267 16.14 -0.48 -10.80
C LYS A 267 17.29 -1.50 -10.87
N PHE A 268 16.96 -2.79 -10.82
CA PHE A 268 17.90 -3.89 -10.76
C PHE A 268 17.60 -4.93 -11.85
N PRO A 269 17.96 -4.63 -13.11
CA PRO A 269 17.66 -5.53 -14.25
C PRO A 269 18.33 -6.90 -14.16
N GLU A 270 19.31 -7.07 -13.27
CA GLU A 270 19.95 -8.36 -12.99
C GLU A 270 19.12 -9.25 -12.04
N LEU A 271 18.08 -8.70 -11.39
CA LEU A 271 17.19 -9.48 -10.52
C LEU A 271 16.03 -10.08 -11.30
N SER A 272 15.65 -11.31 -10.96
CA SER A 272 14.36 -11.87 -11.33
C SER A 272 13.32 -11.46 -10.31
N VAL A 273 12.49 -10.46 -10.62
CA VAL A 273 11.45 -9.96 -9.70
C VAL A 273 10.08 -10.32 -10.25
N LYS A 274 9.23 -10.92 -9.42
CA LYS A 274 7.87 -11.32 -9.82
C LYS A 274 6.87 -11.06 -8.67
N PRO A 275 5.66 -10.60 -8.98
CA PRO A 275 4.59 -10.62 -8.00
C PRO A 275 4.11 -12.07 -7.77
N SER A 276 3.68 -12.40 -6.56
CA SER A 276 3.06 -13.68 -6.25
C SER A 276 1.84 -13.92 -7.13
N VAL A 277 1.68 -15.13 -7.63
CA VAL A 277 0.50 -15.59 -8.38
C VAL A 277 -0.34 -16.57 -7.56
N LYS A 278 0.07 -16.87 -6.33
CA LYS A 278 -0.64 -17.80 -5.43
C LYS A 278 -1.44 -17.09 -4.35
N GLU A 279 -1.14 -15.82 -4.13
CA GLU A 279 -1.88 -14.98 -3.20
C GLU A 279 -3.32 -14.74 -3.67
N SER A 280 -4.25 -14.75 -2.74
CA SER A 280 -5.67 -14.50 -3.03
C SER A 280 -6.37 -13.82 -1.85
N ASP A 281 -7.45 -13.10 -2.12
CA ASP A 281 -8.30 -12.55 -1.07
C ASP A 281 -8.89 -13.70 -0.22
N PRO A 282 -8.65 -13.73 1.11
CA PRO A 282 -9.27 -14.71 2.00
C PRO A 282 -10.78 -14.50 2.15
N ILE A 283 -11.30 -13.31 1.83
CA ILE A 283 -12.71 -12.94 1.96
C ILE A 283 -13.40 -13.16 0.61
N ARG A 284 -14.44 -13.99 0.60
CA ARG A 284 -15.28 -14.22 -0.58
C ARG A 284 -16.65 -13.59 -0.39
N ILE A 285 -17.14 -12.95 -1.44
CA ILE A 285 -18.51 -12.46 -1.51
C ILE A 285 -19.35 -13.56 -2.13
N VAL A 286 -20.42 -13.99 -1.47
CA VAL A 286 -21.34 -15.06 -1.87
C VAL A 286 -22.74 -14.53 -2.12
#